data_e8868b06a456b3f7321c9d2248eb7117
#
_entry.id   e8868b06a456b3f7321c9d2248eb7117
#
_cell.length_a   1.000
_cell.length_b   1.000
_cell.length_c   1.000
_cell.angle_alpha   90.00
_cell.angle_beta   90.00
_cell.angle_gamma   90.00
#
_symmetry.space_group_name_H-M   'P 1'
#
loop_
_entity.id
_entity.type
_entity.pdbx_description
1 polymer ?
#
loop_
_entity_poly.entity_id
_entity_poly.type
_entity_poly.pdbx_seq_one_letter_code
_entity_poly.pdbx_strand_id
1 'polypeptide(L)'
;LQTVSLCFFSLIAMLFRNNGAYIVLALILLLAAASIVTHVRKKSLRYVSILLPLCISLVAYGVISGPVYSALHVTPTEKVESLGIPLNQMARVAALNGDMSDSDRAYMNSLLPLDQYKDKYRPTCTDMLKWDPEFNAEPLNNDFWSHWVSMLIRNPRVYFEAWEMQTFGYWTVNV
;
A
#
# COMPACT_ATOMS: atom_id res chain seq x y z
N LEU A 1 -31.11 -10.25 -0.76
CA LEU A 1 -30.81 -8.92 -0.25
C LEU A 1 -29.37 -8.82 0.29
N GLN A 2 -28.97 -9.69 1.22
CA GLN A 2 -27.61 -9.68 1.83
C GLN A 2 -26.47 -9.79 0.82
N THR A 3 -26.60 -10.65 -0.19
CA THR A 3 -25.60 -10.84 -1.26
C THR A 3 -25.40 -9.56 -2.09
N VAL A 4 -26.50 -8.90 -2.46
CA VAL A 4 -26.46 -7.64 -3.21
C VAL A 4 -25.84 -6.52 -2.38
N SER A 5 -26.22 -6.43 -1.10
CA SER A 5 -25.65 -5.45 -0.17
C SER A 5 -24.15 -5.66 -0.01
N LEU A 6 -23.68 -6.91 0.15
CA LEU A 6 -22.27 -7.22 0.29
C LEU A 6 -21.49 -6.81 -0.97
N CYS A 7 -22.01 -7.14 -2.16
CA CYS A 7 -21.40 -6.75 -3.44
C CYS A 7 -21.30 -5.21 -3.57
N PHE A 8 -22.38 -4.50 -3.25
CA PHE A 8 -22.45 -3.06 -3.35
C PHE A 8 -21.46 -2.36 -2.38
N PHE A 9 -21.50 -2.72 -1.10
CA PHE A 9 -20.64 -2.10 -0.11
C PHE A 9 -19.16 -2.44 -0.29
N SER A 10 -18.82 -3.67 -0.71
CA SER A 10 -17.43 -4.00 -1.01
C SER A 10 -16.92 -3.25 -2.25
N LEU A 11 -17.74 -3.08 -3.28
CA LEU A 11 -17.39 -2.27 -4.45
C LEU A 11 -17.15 -0.80 -4.06
N ILE A 12 -18.06 -0.21 -3.28
CA ILE A 12 -17.90 1.16 -2.77
C ILE A 12 -16.60 1.29 -1.97
N ALA A 13 -16.33 0.38 -1.05
CA ALA A 13 -15.12 0.40 -0.26
C ALA A 13 -13.84 0.37 -1.13
N MET A 14 -13.84 -0.42 -2.22
CA MET A 14 -12.73 -0.48 -3.18
C MET A 14 -12.57 0.82 -3.99
N LEU A 15 -13.68 1.45 -4.37
CA LEU A 15 -13.65 2.69 -5.15
C LEU A 15 -13.21 3.91 -4.33
N PHE A 16 -13.53 3.93 -3.03
CA PHE A 16 -13.18 5.06 -2.14
C PHE A 16 -11.80 4.96 -1.50
N ARG A 17 -11.18 3.78 -1.48
CA ARG A 17 -9.84 3.60 -0.90
C ARG A 17 -8.92 2.82 -1.82
N ASN A 18 -7.78 3.39 -2.16
CA ASN A 18 -6.76 2.74 -3.00
C ASN A 18 -6.37 1.34 -2.50
N ASN A 19 -6.39 1.11 -1.18
CA ASN A 19 -6.07 -0.18 -0.58
C ASN A 19 -7.28 -1.13 -0.47
N GLY A 20 -8.48 -0.68 -0.79
CA GLY A 20 -9.71 -1.46 -0.66
C GLY A 20 -9.69 -2.76 -1.47
N ALA A 21 -9.18 -2.70 -2.70
CA ALA A 21 -9.09 -3.86 -3.58
C ALA A 21 -8.15 -4.95 -3.00
N TYR A 22 -7.03 -4.57 -2.40
CA TYR A 22 -6.11 -5.51 -1.76
C TYR A 22 -6.71 -6.17 -0.53
N ILE A 23 -7.50 -5.43 0.26
CA ILE A 23 -8.21 -5.96 1.43
C ILE A 23 -9.26 -6.99 0.99
N VAL A 24 -10.06 -6.66 -0.03
CA VAL A 24 -11.08 -7.58 -0.57
C VAL A 24 -10.42 -8.82 -1.17
N LEU A 25 -9.31 -8.66 -1.91
CA LEU A 25 -8.54 -9.79 -2.45
C LEU A 25 -8.00 -10.69 -1.32
N ALA A 26 -7.39 -10.13 -0.29
CA ALA A 26 -6.91 -10.90 0.85
C ALA A 26 -8.06 -11.65 1.55
N LEU A 27 -9.22 -11.01 1.71
CA LEU A 27 -10.41 -11.65 2.29
C LEU A 27 -10.91 -12.80 1.41
N ILE A 28 -10.94 -12.65 0.08
CA ILE A 28 -11.29 -13.71 -0.86
C ILE A 28 -10.34 -14.91 -0.68
N LEU A 29 -9.04 -14.68 -0.63
CA LEU A 29 -8.04 -15.75 -0.47
C LEU A 29 -8.20 -16.49 0.87
N LEU A 30 -8.41 -15.75 1.96
CA LEU A 30 -8.66 -16.35 3.29
C LEU A 30 -9.94 -17.18 3.33
N LEU A 31 -11.03 -16.65 2.76
CA LEU A 31 -12.31 -17.36 2.69
C LEU A 31 -12.25 -18.56 1.75
N ALA A 32 -11.49 -18.48 0.65
CA ALA A 32 -11.26 -19.61 -0.24
C ALA A 32 -10.50 -20.73 0.48
N ALA A 33 -9.43 -20.40 1.19
CA ALA A 33 -8.68 -21.36 1.98
C ALA A 33 -9.57 -22.01 3.09
N ALA A 34 -10.35 -21.21 3.81
CA ALA A 34 -11.31 -21.70 4.79
C ALA A 34 -12.40 -22.59 4.17
N SER A 35 -12.85 -22.24 2.96
CA SER A 35 -13.83 -23.03 2.21
C SER A 35 -13.29 -24.41 1.83
N ILE A 36 -12.05 -24.47 1.34
CA ILE A 36 -11.37 -25.73 1.01
C ILE A 36 -11.27 -26.62 2.25
N VAL A 37 -10.73 -26.07 3.34
CA VAL A 37 -10.58 -26.83 4.60
C VAL A 37 -11.93 -27.34 5.13
N THR A 38 -12.97 -26.50 5.06
CA THR A 38 -14.30 -26.86 5.56
C THR A 38 -14.98 -27.86 4.64
N HIS A 39 -14.81 -27.74 3.32
CA HIS A 39 -15.35 -28.69 2.35
C HIS A 39 -14.75 -30.08 2.52
N VAL A 40 -13.41 -30.15 2.65
CA VAL A 40 -12.69 -31.41 2.87
C VAL A 40 -13.13 -32.10 4.17
N ARG A 41 -13.34 -31.32 5.25
CA ARG A 41 -13.69 -31.87 6.57
C ARG A 41 -15.19 -32.15 6.75
N LYS A 42 -16.06 -31.29 6.25
CA LYS A 42 -17.52 -31.30 6.56
C LYS A 42 -18.43 -31.31 5.34
N LYS A 43 -17.90 -31.37 4.12
CA LYS A 43 -18.64 -31.25 2.85
C LYS A 43 -19.60 -30.03 2.81
N SER A 44 -19.18 -28.92 3.42
CA SER A 44 -19.97 -27.70 3.54
C SER A 44 -19.47 -26.63 2.57
N LEU A 45 -20.39 -26.00 1.85
CA LEU A 45 -20.12 -24.88 0.95
C LEU A 45 -20.46 -23.51 1.60
N ARG A 46 -20.43 -23.45 2.92
CA ARG A 46 -20.87 -22.28 3.70
C ARG A 46 -20.24 -20.95 3.23
N TYR A 47 -19.00 -20.95 2.79
CA TYR A 47 -18.31 -19.73 2.41
C TYR A 47 -18.50 -19.32 0.95
N VAL A 48 -19.06 -20.19 0.11
CA VAL A 48 -19.28 -19.89 -1.32
C VAL A 48 -20.27 -18.74 -1.52
N SER A 49 -21.28 -18.64 -0.66
CA SER A 49 -22.28 -17.56 -0.70
C SER A 49 -21.69 -16.18 -0.39
N ILE A 50 -20.53 -16.12 0.31
CA ILE A 50 -19.81 -14.87 0.58
C ILE A 50 -18.73 -14.62 -0.48
N LEU A 51 -18.07 -15.67 -0.96
CA LEU A 51 -17.03 -15.57 -1.97
C LEU A 51 -17.57 -15.02 -3.30
N LEU A 52 -18.71 -15.52 -3.75
CA LEU A 52 -19.27 -15.14 -5.04
C LEU A 52 -19.50 -13.61 -5.16
N PRO A 53 -20.20 -12.94 -4.24
CA PRO A 53 -20.40 -11.49 -4.31
C PRO A 53 -19.10 -10.69 -4.19
N LEU A 54 -18.12 -11.16 -3.42
CA LEU A 54 -16.81 -10.50 -3.33
C LEU A 54 -16.02 -10.62 -4.65
N CYS A 55 -16.07 -11.78 -5.31
CA CYS A 55 -15.47 -11.95 -6.64
C CYS A 55 -16.15 -11.08 -7.69
N ILE A 56 -17.49 -11.01 -7.68
CA ILE A 56 -18.25 -10.14 -8.59
C ILE A 56 -17.86 -8.67 -8.36
N SER A 57 -17.79 -8.21 -7.11
CA SER A 57 -17.42 -6.83 -6.82
C SER A 57 -15.97 -6.52 -7.23
N LEU A 58 -15.04 -7.47 -7.10
CA LEU A 58 -13.65 -7.31 -7.54
C LEU A 58 -13.55 -7.19 -9.07
N VAL A 59 -14.32 -8.00 -9.81
CA VAL A 59 -14.41 -7.88 -11.28
C VAL A 59 -15.02 -6.55 -11.68
N ALA A 60 -16.13 -6.15 -11.04
CA ALA A 60 -16.76 -4.86 -11.30
C ALA A 60 -15.83 -3.68 -11.00
N TYR A 61 -15.05 -3.75 -9.91
CA TYR A 61 -14.00 -2.79 -9.62
C TYR A 61 -12.96 -2.72 -10.73
N GLY A 62 -12.46 -3.86 -11.23
CA GLY A 62 -11.49 -3.90 -12.33
C GLY A 62 -12.05 -3.29 -13.63
N VAL A 63 -13.33 -3.51 -13.94
CA VAL A 63 -13.99 -2.88 -15.09
C VAL A 63 -14.12 -1.36 -14.91
N ILE A 64 -14.50 -0.91 -13.72
CA ILE A 64 -14.67 0.53 -13.45
C ILE A 64 -13.31 1.24 -13.43
N SER A 65 -12.35 0.73 -12.66
CA SER A 65 -11.02 1.35 -12.51
C SER A 65 -10.12 1.24 -13.74
N GLY A 66 -10.41 0.30 -14.65
CA GLY A 66 -9.71 0.16 -15.92
C GLY A 66 -10.47 0.83 -17.08
N PRO A 67 -11.28 0.07 -17.86
CA PRO A 67 -11.90 0.57 -19.07
C PRO A 67 -12.78 1.81 -18.89
N VAL A 68 -13.58 1.87 -17.79
CA VAL A 68 -14.50 3.00 -17.57
C VAL A 68 -13.72 4.27 -17.23
N TYR A 69 -12.73 4.19 -16.32
CA TYR A 69 -11.89 5.34 -15.99
C TYR A 69 -11.09 5.82 -17.19
N SER A 70 -10.57 4.90 -18.01
CA SER A 70 -9.89 5.25 -19.25
C SER A 70 -10.82 5.97 -20.24
N ALA A 71 -12.05 5.48 -20.43
CA ALA A 71 -13.04 6.11 -21.33
C ALA A 71 -13.50 7.49 -20.81
N LEU A 72 -13.54 7.69 -19.50
CA LEU A 72 -13.91 8.97 -18.88
C LEU A 72 -12.71 9.91 -18.68
N HIS A 73 -11.51 9.55 -19.15
CA HIS A 73 -10.28 10.30 -18.96
C HIS A 73 -9.99 10.65 -17.49
N VAL A 74 -10.31 9.75 -16.57
CA VAL A 74 -9.99 9.91 -15.14
C VAL A 74 -8.48 9.82 -14.98
N THR A 75 -7.87 10.85 -14.42
CA THR A 75 -6.43 10.88 -14.13
C THR A 75 -6.13 9.88 -13.01
N PRO A 76 -5.22 8.92 -13.22
CA PRO A 76 -4.80 8.01 -12.15
C PRO A 76 -4.17 8.77 -10.99
N THR A 77 -4.34 8.27 -9.78
CA THR A 77 -3.61 8.78 -8.61
C THR A 77 -2.11 8.58 -8.83
N GLU A 78 -1.31 9.59 -8.54
CA GLU A 78 0.14 9.50 -8.67
C GLU A 78 0.69 8.34 -7.80
N LYS A 79 1.69 7.64 -8.30
CA LYS A 79 2.32 6.51 -7.61
C LYS A 79 2.80 6.87 -6.20
N VAL A 80 3.32 8.08 -6.05
CA VAL A 80 3.83 8.60 -4.78
C VAL A 80 2.77 8.55 -3.67
N GLU A 81 1.49 8.71 -3.99
CA GLU A 81 0.40 8.67 -3.02
C GLU A 81 0.17 7.26 -2.43
N SER A 82 0.44 6.23 -3.21
CA SER A 82 0.32 4.83 -2.75
C SER A 82 1.55 4.33 -1.99
N LEU A 83 2.67 5.05 -2.05
CA LEU A 83 3.96 4.66 -1.48
C LEU A 83 4.27 5.33 -0.12
N GLY A 84 3.30 5.94 0.54
CA GLY A 84 3.52 6.72 1.76
C GLY A 84 4.35 6.00 2.83
N ILE A 85 3.94 4.81 3.27
CA ILE A 85 4.67 4.03 4.28
C ILE A 85 6.04 3.56 3.76
N PRO A 86 6.14 2.88 2.60
CA PRO A 86 7.43 2.44 2.07
C PRO A 86 8.42 3.58 1.87
N LEU A 87 7.99 4.72 1.35
CA LEU A 87 8.84 5.89 1.16
C LEU A 87 9.34 6.47 2.49
N ASN A 88 8.45 6.54 3.51
CA ASN A 88 8.83 7.00 4.84
C ASN A 88 9.90 6.10 5.48
N GLN A 89 9.80 4.78 5.29
CA GLN A 89 10.79 3.81 5.76
C GLN A 89 12.17 4.05 5.14
N MET A 90 12.23 4.22 3.81
CA MET A 90 13.48 4.52 3.11
C MET A 90 14.04 5.89 3.53
N ALA A 91 13.18 6.89 3.63
CA ALA A 91 13.56 8.24 4.04
C ALA A 91 14.14 8.26 5.47
N ARG A 92 13.61 7.44 6.40
CA ARG A 92 14.18 7.30 7.74
C ARG A 92 15.59 6.72 7.71
N VAL A 93 15.86 5.72 6.88
CA VAL A 93 17.21 5.16 6.73
C VAL A 93 18.17 6.23 6.23
N ALA A 94 17.78 7.01 5.22
CA ALA A 94 18.59 8.11 4.69
C ALA A 94 18.82 9.20 5.76
N ALA A 95 17.79 9.61 6.48
CA ALA A 95 17.85 10.63 7.54
C ALA A 95 18.77 10.24 8.71
N LEU A 96 18.83 8.95 9.02
CA LEU A 96 19.68 8.40 10.10
C LEU A 96 21.08 7.97 9.62
N ASN A 97 21.43 8.19 8.35
CA ASN A 97 22.64 7.67 7.71
C ASN A 97 22.79 6.14 7.91
N GLY A 98 21.70 5.41 7.78
CA GLY A 98 21.68 3.95 7.90
C GLY A 98 22.48 3.25 6.80
N ASP A 99 22.56 1.91 6.87
CA ASP A 99 23.32 1.12 5.92
C ASP A 99 22.61 1.09 4.56
N MET A 100 23.23 1.64 3.55
CA MET A 100 22.76 1.69 2.17
C MET A 100 23.89 1.27 1.22
N SER A 101 23.56 0.46 0.22
CA SER A 101 24.49 0.21 -0.89
C SER A 101 24.74 1.50 -1.70
N ASP A 102 25.78 1.51 -2.53
CA ASP A 102 26.04 2.66 -3.42
C ASP A 102 24.88 2.89 -4.38
N SER A 103 24.23 1.82 -4.85
CA SER A 103 23.04 1.89 -5.68
C SER A 103 21.84 2.49 -4.94
N ASP A 104 21.63 2.11 -3.66
CA ASP A 104 20.54 2.66 -2.84
C ASP A 104 20.78 4.14 -2.53
N ARG A 105 22.05 4.52 -2.25
CA ARG A 105 22.44 5.93 -2.06
C ARG A 105 22.18 6.77 -3.31
N ALA A 106 22.57 6.25 -4.48
CA ALA A 106 22.31 6.94 -5.76
C ALA A 106 20.82 7.08 -6.02
N TYR A 107 20.04 6.04 -5.74
CA TYR A 107 18.59 6.05 -5.88
C TYR A 107 17.94 7.08 -4.94
N MET A 108 18.27 7.05 -3.65
CA MET A 108 17.75 8.02 -2.68
C MET A 108 18.13 9.46 -3.03
N ASN A 109 19.36 9.66 -3.52
CA ASN A 109 19.85 10.97 -3.97
C ASN A 109 19.13 11.47 -5.24
N SER A 110 18.57 10.56 -6.07
CA SER A 110 17.77 10.94 -7.24
C SER A 110 16.35 11.37 -6.88
N LEU A 111 15.84 10.96 -5.71
CA LEU A 111 14.55 11.40 -5.18
C LEU A 111 14.68 12.75 -4.46
N LEU A 112 15.69 12.89 -3.61
CA LEU A 112 16.01 14.09 -2.86
C LEU A 112 17.50 14.04 -2.47
N PRO A 113 18.25 15.15 -2.49
CA PRO A 113 19.63 15.19 -2.02
C PRO A 113 19.79 14.57 -0.62
N LEU A 114 20.76 13.65 -0.47
CA LEU A 114 20.90 12.81 0.74
C LEU A 114 21.09 13.62 2.02
N ASP A 115 21.78 14.75 1.94
CA ASP A 115 22.02 15.67 3.06
C ASP A 115 20.74 16.34 3.58
N GLN A 116 19.72 16.44 2.76
CA GLN A 116 18.47 17.09 3.11
C GLN A 116 17.49 16.18 3.88
N TYR A 117 17.64 14.84 3.78
CA TYR A 117 16.72 13.92 4.46
C TYR A 117 16.66 14.14 5.96
N LYS A 118 17.79 14.48 6.60
CA LYS A 118 17.86 14.72 8.03
C LYS A 118 16.93 15.86 8.48
N ASP A 119 16.81 16.90 7.67
CA ASP A 119 16.04 18.10 8.01
C ASP A 119 14.57 18.01 7.53
N LYS A 120 14.35 17.31 6.41
CA LYS A 120 13.01 17.21 5.77
C LYS A 120 12.21 15.99 6.21
N TYR A 121 12.86 14.93 6.69
CA TYR A 121 12.17 13.73 7.17
C TYR A 121 11.27 14.04 8.39
N ARG A 122 10.03 13.55 8.34
CA ARG A 122 9.10 13.61 9.49
C ARG A 122 8.55 12.21 9.76
N PRO A 123 8.72 11.68 10.99
CA PRO A 123 8.34 10.32 11.32
C PRO A 123 6.86 10.00 11.08
N THR A 124 5.99 10.96 11.30
CA THR A 124 4.52 10.78 11.27
C THR A 124 3.88 11.24 9.95
N CYS A 125 4.64 11.89 9.06
CA CYS A 125 4.06 12.53 7.88
C CYS A 125 4.98 12.42 6.66
N THR A 126 4.64 11.56 5.70
CA THR A 126 5.36 11.43 4.44
C THR A 126 5.07 12.59 3.48
N ASP A 127 3.93 13.25 3.62
CA ASP A 127 3.51 14.31 2.70
C ASP A 127 4.46 15.51 2.71
N MET A 128 5.05 15.81 3.86
CA MET A 128 6.08 16.85 3.97
C MET A 128 7.30 16.59 3.07
N LEU A 129 7.61 15.32 2.83
CA LEU A 129 8.68 14.92 1.92
C LEU A 129 8.22 14.93 0.46
N LYS A 130 7.04 14.34 0.18
CA LYS A 130 6.50 14.22 -1.17
C LYS A 130 6.21 15.57 -1.84
N TRP A 131 5.82 16.56 -1.06
CA TRP A 131 5.46 17.89 -1.53
C TRP A 131 6.60 18.91 -1.43
N ASP A 132 7.78 18.44 -1.07
CA ASP A 132 8.97 19.30 -1.13
C ASP A 132 9.28 19.67 -2.58
N PRO A 133 9.55 20.95 -2.91
CA PRO A 133 9.84 21.38 -4.27
C PRO A 133 11.06 20.72 -4.92
N GLU A 134 11.99 20.21 -4.12
CA GLU A 134 13.19 19.51 -4.59
C GLU A 134 12.99 17.99 -4.70
N PHE A 135 11.83 17.47 -4.27
CA PHE A 135 11.55 16.05 -4.35
C PHE A 135 11.18 15.65 -5.79
N ASN A 136 11.97 14.75 -6.35
CA ASN A 136 11.71 14.19 -7.68
C ASN A 136 10.99 12.84 -7.56
N ALA A 137 9.72 12.78 -7.95
CA ALA A 137 8.92 11.57 -7.91
C ALA A 137 9.14 10.63 -9.11
N GLU A 138 9.85 11.05 -10.16
CA GLU A 138 10.04 10.25 -11.38
C GLU A 138 10.70 8.89 -11.13
N PRO A 139 11.77 8.78 -10.33
CA PRO A 139 12.41 7.50 -10.04
C PRO A 139 11.49 6.49 -9.33
N LEU A 140 10.42 6.92 -8.66
CA LEU A 140 9.46 6.02 -8.01
C LEU A 140 8.77 5.07 -9.01
N ASN A 141 8.81 5.39 -10.29
CA ASN A 141 8.26 4.54 -11.35
C ASN A 141 9.15 3.35 -11.70
N ASN A 142 10.43 3.41 -11.36
CA ASN A 142 11.45 2.43 -11.72
C ASN A 142 12.13 1.88 -10.46
N ASP A 143 12.22 0.57 -10.38
CA ASP A 143 13.03 -0.17 -9.39
C ASP A 143 12.79 0.15 -7.90
N PHE A 144 11.76 0.94 -7.56
CA PHE A 144 11.44 1.33 -6.18
C PHE A 144 11.45 0.14 -5.22
N TRP A 145 10.75 -0.94 -5.57
CA TRP A 145 10.64 -2.10 -4.70
C TRP A 145 11.95 -2.86 -4.52
N SER A 146 12.82 -2.83 -5.52
CA SER A 146 14.16 -3.41 -5.43
C SER A 146 15.00 -2.69 -4.37
N HIS A 147 15.02 -1.36 -4.41
CA HIS A 147 15.72 -0.53 -3.43
C HIS A 147 15.07 -0.62 -2.04
N TRP A 148 13.73 -0.64 -1.99
CA TRP A 148 13.00 -0.79 -0.73
C TRP A 148 13.38 -2.10 -0.02
N VAL A 149 13.40 -3.24 -0.74
CA VAL A 149 13.80 -4.55 -0.18
C VAL A 149 15.27 -4.56 0.22
N SER A 150 16.16 -4.02 -0.62
CA SER A 150 17.60 -3.92 -0.32
C SER A 150 17.84 -3.19 1.00
N MET A 151 17.24 -2.03 1.16
CA MET A 151 17.37 -1.21 2.36
C MET A 151 16.67 -1.85 3.58
N LEU A 152 15.53 -2.53 3.41
CA LEU A 152 14.86 -3.29 4.47
C LEU A 152 15.76 -4.37 5.06
N ILE A 153 16.40 -5.18 4.21
CA ILE A 153 17.27 -6.28 4.65
C ILE A 153 18.45 -5.75 5.48
N ARG A 154 18.98 -4.59 5.13
CA ARG A 154 20.10 -3.93 5.84
C ARG A 154 19.68 -3.21 7.11
N ASN A 155 18.44 -2.68 7.15
CA ASN A 155 17.94 -1.84 8.24
C ASN A 155 16.56 -2.28 8.76
N PRO A 156 16.34 -3.56 9.12
CA PRO A 156 15.00 -4.05 9.46
C PRO A 156 14.40 -3.33 10.68
N ARG A 157 15.22 -2.99 11.66
CA ARG A 157 14.78 -2.27 12.85
C ARG A 157 14.31 -0.84 12.51
N VAL A 158 15.06 -0.12 11.68
CA VAL A 158 14.73 1.26 11.27
C VAL A 158 13.40 1.29 10.49
N TYR A 159 13.17 0.27 9.65
CA TYR A 159 11.92 0.12 8.92
C TYR A 159 10.73 -0.15 9.82
N PHE A 160 10.90 -1.00 10.83
CA PHE A 160 9.86 -1.26 11.81
C PHE A 160 9.52 -0.01 12.63
N GLU A 161 10.53 0.70 13.13
CA GLU A 161 10.36 1.96 13.86
C GLU A 161 9.69 3.04 13.00
N ALA A 162 10.01 3.14 11.72
CA ALA A 162 9.35 4.07 10.80
C ALA A 162 7.87 3.76 10.64
N TRP A 163 7.54 2.48 10.46
CA TRP A 163 6.15 2.02 10.37
C TRP A 163 5.39 2.29 11.67
N GLU A 164 5.97 1.97 12.81
CA GLU A 164 5.38 2.19 14.13
C GLU A 164 5.08 3.68 14.36
N MET A 165 6.04 4.57 14.08
CA MET A 165 5.85 6.00 14.24
C MET A 165 4.80 6.57 13.29
N GLN A 166 4.76 6.13 12.04
CA GLN A 166 3.78 6.61 11.07
C GLN A 166 2.37 6.11 11.37
N THR A 167 2.24 4.95 12.00
CA THR A 167 0.95 4.36 12.35
C THR A 167 0.56 4.61 13.82
N PHE A 168 1.37 5.35 14.57
CA PHE A 168 1.20 5.60 16.01
C PHE A 168 -0.22 6.06 16.37
N GLY A 169 -0.79 6.99 15.62
CA GLY A 169 -2.15 7.49 15.84
C GLY A 169 -3.27 6.45 15.75
N TYR A 170 -3.00 5.26 15.18
CA TYR A 170 -3.97 4.16 15.13
C TYR A 170 -3.91 3.24 16.37
N TRP A 171 -2.82 3.29 17.12
CA TRP A 171 -2.58 2.39 18.27
C TRP A 171 -2.81 3.08 19.61
N THR A 172 -2.67 4.41 19.65
CA THR A 172 -2.77 5.19 20.88
C THR A 172 -4.18 5.73 21.08
N VAL A 173 -4.72 5.44 22.23
CA VAL A 173 -5.98 6.01 22.73
C VAL A 173 -5.60 7.08 23.75
N ASN A 174 -6.02 8.34 23.53
CA ASN A 174 -5.74 9.49 24.40
C ASN A 174 -4.32 10.10 24.26
N VAL A 175 -4.00 10.62 23.07
CA VAL A 175 -2.90 11.58 22.89
C VAL A 175 -3.48 12.97 22.67
#